data_4be3744e564647c0ec0fb87e56734e25
#
_entry.id   4be3744e564647c0ec0fb87e56734e25
#
_cell.length_a   1.000
_cell.length_b   1.000
_cell.length_c   1.000
_cell.angle_alpha   90.00
_cell.angle_beta   90.00
_cell.angle_gamma   90.00
#
_symmetry.space_group_name_H-M   'P 1'
#
loop_
_entity.id
_entity.type
_entity.pdbx_description
1 polymer ?
#
loop_
_entity_poly.entity_id
_entity_poly.type
_entity_poly.pdbx_seq_one_letter_code
_entity_poly.pdbx_strand_id
1 'polypeptide(L)'
;TRRSSDLGALVDSYRWFGELHMRVLRAFGVDSRLLSPQELRDGDSRVAGFEPLPWACFGALSPWELVDSGRRKLSGLAQQRRASGIALVAGTLLWRPPWSMLCEALDRSDALEALAARTIDCESIRESIRKSAGFAPSSERQREDFASDLAAAIDAALASVLEGG
;
A
#
# COMPACT_ATOMS: atom_id res chain seq x y z
N THR A 1 18.94 -23.77 7.59
CA THR A 1 17.54 -24.17 7.84
C THR A 1 16.85 -23.06 8.62
N ARG A 2 16.00 -22.27 7.97
CA ARG A 2 15.16 -21.27 8.66
C ARG A 2 14.17 -22.03 9.55
N ARG A 3 14.12 -21.70 10.83
CA ARG A 3 13.18 -22.33 11.77
C ARG A 3 11.75 -21.88 11.43
N SER A 4 10.79 -22.80 11.55
CA SER A 4 9.36 -22.56 11.31
C SER A 4 8.81 -21.40 12.18
N SER A 5 9.36 -21.21 13.39
CA SER A 5 9.05 -20.09 14.28
C SER A 5 9.37 -18.71 13.70
N ASP A 6 10.38 -18.60 12.84
CA ASP A 6 10.79 -17.32 12.26
C ASP A 6 9.83 -16.84 11.16
N LEU A 7 9.15 -17.78 10.50
CA LEU A 7 8.14 -17.46 9.48
C LEU A 7 6.83 -16.96 10.10
N GLY A 8 6.41 -17.52 11.25
CA GLY A 8 5.24 -17.06 12.00
C GLY A 8 5.40 -15.61 12.46
N ALA A 9 6.50 -15.30 13.13
CA ALA A 9 6.81 -13.96 13.60
C ALA A 9 6.94 -12.93 12.46
N LEU A 10 7.36 -13.36 11.26
CA LEU A 10 7.43 -12.52 10.07
C LEU A 10 6.03 -12.13 9.57
N VAL A 11 5.15 -13.10 9.43
CA VAL A 11 3.78 -12.92 8.96
C VAL A 11 3.00 -12.04 9.94
N ASP A 12 3.19 -12.25 11.25
CA ASP A 12 2.54 -11.46 12.29
C ASP A 12 2.97 -9.99 12.27
N SER A 13 4.27 -9.71 12.03
CA SER A 13 4.75 -8.33 11.93
C SER A 13 4.20 -7.59 10.70
N TYR A 14 4.06 -8.25 9.56
CA TYR A 14 3.42 -7.66 8.39
C TYR A 14 1.92 -7.39 8.62
N ARG A 15 1.24 -8.33 9.25
CA ARG A 15 -0.18 -8.18 9.57
C ARG A 15 -0.41 -6.98 10.48
N TRP A 16 0.30 -6.92 11.61
CA TRP A 16 0.21 -5.81 12.55
C TRP A 16 0.48 -4.46 11.89
N PHE A 17 1.55 -4.38 11.10
CA PHE A 17 1.98 -3.14 10.44
C PHE A 17 0.97 -2.70 9.38
N GLY A 18 0.44 -3.65 8.61
CA GLY A 18 -0.63 -3.39 7.65
C GLY A 18 -1.94 -2.95 8.33
N GLU A 19 -2.33 -3.58 9.46
CA GLU A 19 -3.51 -3.19 10.23
C GLU A 19 -3.40 -1.77 10.79
N LEU A 20 -2.21 -1.38 11.26
CA LEU A 20 -1.95 -0.02 11.72
C LEU A 20 -2.14 0.99 10.58
N HIS A 21 -1.49 0.77 9.43
CA HIS A 21 -1.61 1.63 8.26
C HIS A 21 -3.06 1.73 7.77
N MET A 22 -3.77 0.60 7.68
CA MET A 22 -5.17 0.58 7.27
C MET A 22 -6.05 1.43 8.19
N ARG A 23 -5.88 1.32 9.51
CA ARG A 23 -6.66 2.13 10.48
C ARG A 23 -6.41 3.62 10.30
N VAL A 24 -5.15 4.01 10.17
CA VAL A 24 -4.79 5.42 9.97
C VAL A 24 -5.36 5.93 8.65
N LEU A 25 -5.13 5.23 7.54
CA LEU A 25 -5.64 5.63 6.22
C LEU A 25 -7.17 5.77 6.19
N ARG A 26 -7.89 4.87 6.85
CA ARG A 26 -9.36 4.96 6.97
C ARG A 26 -9.81 6.20 7.73
N ALA A 27 -9.10 6.59 8.80
CA ALA A 27 -9.40 7.83 9.52
C ALA A 27 -9.23 9.08 8.64
N PHE A 28 -8.42 9.00 7.59
CA PHE A 28 -8.23 10.05 6.59
C PHE A 28 -9.14 9.91 5.35
N GLY A 29 -10.15 9.06 5.41
CA GLY A 29 -11.12 8.87 4.32
C GLY A 29 -10.56 8.05 3.14
N VAL A 30 -9.52 7.27 3.36
CA VAL A 30 -8.97 6.33 2.36
C VAL A 30 -9.46 4.93 2.67
N ASP A 31 -10.55 4.52 2.01
CA ASP A 31 -11.07 3.16 2.18
C ASP A 31 -10.13 2.14 1.55
N SER A 32 -9.63 1.24 2.39
CA SER A 32 -8.69 0.21 2.01
C SER A 32 -8.86 -1.02 2.89
N ARG A 33 -8.38 -2.16 2.42
CA ARG A 33 -8.40 -3.41 3.18
C ARG A 33 -7.07 -4.14 3.06
N LEU A 34 -6.81 -5.03 4.01
CA LEU A 34 -5.68 -5.94 3.94
C LEU A 34 -5.97 -7.10 2.99
N LEU A 35 -4.97 -7.49 2.22
CA LEU A 35 -5.01 -8.68 1.40
C LEU A 35 -4.53 -9.88 2.23
N SER A 36 -5.43 -10.81 2.50
CA SER A 36 -5.09 -11.97 3.31
C SER A 36 -4.24 -12.99 2.53
N PRO A 37 -3.40 -13.80 3.24
CA PRO A 37 -2.69 -14.91 2.61
C PRO A 37 -3.61 -15.92 1.91
N GLN A 38 -4.84 -16.09 2.42
CA GLN A 38 -5.83 -16.98 1.84
C GLN A 38 -6.32 -16.45 0.48
N GLU A 39 -6.69 -15.16 0.42
CA GLU A 39 -7.11 -14.52 -0.84
C GLU A 39 -6.03 -14.54 -1.92
N LEU A 40 -4.75 -14.50 -1.53
CA LEU A 40 -3.64 -14.64 -2.47
C LEU A 40 -3.50 -16.05 -3.02
N ARG A 41 -3.71 -17.07 -2.19
CA ARG A 41 -3.62 -18.48 -2.63
C ARG A 41 -4.78 -18.88 -3.51
N ASP A 42 -5.99 -18.46 -3.13
CA ASP A 42 -7.23 -18.94 -3.75
C ASP A 42 -7.73 -17.99 -4.86
N GLY A 43 -7.22 -16.76 -4.86
CA GLY A 43 -7.64 -15.73 -5.82
C GLY A 43 -6.84 -15.74 -7.11
N ASP A 44 -7.43 -15.11 -8.13
CA ASP A 44 -6.72 -14.82 -9.38
C ASP A 44 -5.54 -13.88 -9.10
N SER A 45 -4.37 -14.19 -9.64
CA SER A 45 -3.18 -13.30 -9.55
C SER A 45 -3.35 -12.02 -10.35
N ARG A 46 -4.28 -12.01 -11.30
CA ARG A 46 -4.60 -10.86 -12.13
C ARG A 46 -5.35 -9.80 -11.34
N VAL A 47 -5.06 -8.55 -11.66
CA VAL A 47 -5.78 -7.38 -11.16
C VAL A 47 -6.22 -6.58 -12.38
N ALA A 48 -7.51 -6.22 -12.45
CA ALA A 48 -8.09 -5.55 -13.61
C ALA A 48 -7.79 -6.25 -14.96
N GLY A 49 -7.67 -7.60 -14.95
CA GLY A 49 -7.36 -8.41 -16.13
C GLY A 49 -5.86 -8.55 -16.47
N PHE A 50 -4.99 -7.81 -15.81
CA PHE A 50 -3.55 -7.84 -16.08
C PHE A 50 -2.81 -8.82 -15.17
N GLU A 51 -1.83 -9.53 -15.75
CA GLU A 51 -0.91 -10.40 -15.01
C GLU A 51 0.00 -9.64 -14.05
N PRO A 52 0.52 -10.30 -12.99
CA PRO A 52 1.53 -9.71 -12.12
C PRO A 52 2.79 -9.26 -12.86
N LEU A 53 3.39 -8.17 -12.39
CA LEU A 53 4.66 -7.64 -12.87
C LEU A 53 5.71 -7.77 -11.76
N PRO A 54 6.37 -8.93 -11.58
CA PRO A 54 7.24 -9.22 -10.43
C PRO A 54 8.47 -8.31 -10.31
N TRP A 55 8.88 -7.67 -11.41
CA TRP A 55 10.00 -6.73 -11.44
C TRP A 55 9.66 -5.36 -10.82
N ALA A 56 8.38 -5.02 -10.71
CA ALA A 56 7.93 -3.75 -10.15
C ALA A 56 7.37 -3.96 -8.74
N CYS A 57 7.84 -3.17 -7.78
CA CYS A 57 7.43 -3.24 -6.37
C CYS A 57 5.90 -3.18 -6.17
N PHE A 58 5.21 -2.40 -7.01
CA PHE A 58 3.75 -2.28 -7.01
C PHE A 58 3.07 -3.16 -8.08
N GLY A 59 3.84 -3.90 -8.85
CA GLY A 59 3.34 -4.75 -9.93
C GLY A 59 2.81 -6.11 -9.48
N ALA A 60 3.12 -6.54 -8.26
CA ALA A 60 2.66 -7.79 -7.68
C ALA A 60 2.07 -7.57 -6.29
N LEU A 61 1.22 -8.50 -5.86
CA LEU A 61 0.58 -8.48 -4.55
C LEU A 61 1.30 -9.43 -3.59
N SER A 62 1.39 -9.02 -2.32
CA SER A 62 1.93 -9.82 -1.23
C SER A 62 0.95 -9.83 -0.03
N PRO A 63 1.08 -10.80 0.89
CA PRO A 63 0.21 -10.86 2.06
C PRO A 63 0.28 -9.59 2.90
N TRP A 64 -0.88 -9.18 3.43
CA TRP A 64 -1.04 -8.05 4.35
C TRP A 64 -0.74 -6.67 3.74
N GLU A 65 -0.57 -6.58 2.43
CA GLU A 65 -0.54 -5.31 1.71
C GLU A 65 -1.94 -4.70 1.64
N LEU A 66 -2.01 -3.38 1.51
CA LEU A 66 -3.26 -2.68 1.41
C LEU A 66 -3.69 -2.57 -0.05
N VAL A 67 -4.96 -2.90 -0.25
CA VAL A 67 -5.61 -2.84 -1.56
C VAL A 67 -6.99 -2.19 -1.43
N ASP A 68 -7.53 -1.74 -2.55
CA ASP A 68 -8.94 -1.35 -2.65
C ASP A 68 -9.86 -2.57 -2.85
N SER A 69 -11.16 -2.32 -3.05
CA SER A 69 -12.16 -3.37 -3.32
C SER A 69 -11.87 -4.14 -4.62
N GLY A 70 -11.23 -3.51 -5.60
CA GLY A 70 -10.80 -4.11 -6.87
C GLY A 70 -9.45 -4.83 -6.81
N ARG A 71 -8.86 -4.97 -5.62
CA ARG A 71 -7.53 -5.56 -5.40
C ARG A 71 -6.39 -4.75 -6.00
N ARG A 72 -6.61 -3.48 -6.36
CA ARG A 72 -5.53 -2.60 -6.81
C ARG A 72 -4.66 -2.22 -5.61
N LYS A 73 -3.36 -2.34 -5.77
CA LYS A 73 -2.39 -2.10 -4.69
C LYS A 73 -2.29 -0.62 -4.35
N LEU A 74 -2.54 -0.30 -3.08
CA LEU A 74 -2.41 1.03 -2.50
C LEU A 74 -1.10 1.18 -1.74
N SER A 75 -0.75 0.18 -0.94
CA SER A 75 0.47 0.19 -0.12
C SER A 75 1.17 -1.14 -0.16
N GLY A 76 2.49 -1.10 -0.35
CA GLY A 76 3.38 -2.25 -0.28
C GLY A 76 4.10 -2.30 1.06
N LEU A 77 4.39 -3.51 1.54
CA LEU A 77 5.12 -3.74 2.77
C LEU A 77 6.44 -4.45 2.48
N ALA A 78 7.51 -4.00 3.12
CA ALA A 78 8.81 -4.65 3.06
C ALA A 78 9.42 -4.80 4.44
N GLN A 79 10.26 -5.81 4.60
CA GLN A 79 11.00 -6.04 5.83
C GLN A 79 12.46 -6.33 5.53
N GLN A 80 13.34 -5.64 6.23
CA GLN A 80 14.77 -5.91 6.24
C GLN A 80 15.20 -6.40 7.62
N ARG A 81 15.80 -7.59 7.66
CA ARG A 81 16.36 -8.17 8.89
C ARG A 81 17.88 -8.07 8.86
N ARG A 82 18.45 -7.59 9.96
CA ARG A 82 19.90 -7.55 10.21
C ARG A 82 20.16 -8.15 11.59
N ALA A 83 21.42 -8.45 11.91
CA ALA A 83 21.80 -8.92 13.24
C ALA A 83 21.42 -7.92 14.35
N SER A 84 21.38 -6.62 14.04
CA SER A 84 21.06 -5.53 14.95
C SER A 84 19.57 -5.23 15.10
N GLY A 85 18.68 -5.87 14.32
CA GLY A 85 17.25 -5.59 14.40
C GLY A 85 16.48 -5.82 13.11
N ILE A 86 15.21 -5.41 13.15
CA ILE A 86 14.26 -5.54 12.04
C ILE A 86 13.79 -4.13 11.64
N ALA A 87 13.88 -3.80 10.35
CA ALA A 87 13.26 -2.62 9.78
C ALA A 87 12.00 -3.04 9.01
N LEU A 88 10.86 -2.45 9.35
CA LEU A 88 9.63 -2.55 8.59
C LEU A 88 9.46 -1.27 7.75
N VAL A 89 9.11 -1.43 6.50
CA VAL A 89 8.92 -0.33 5.57
C VAL A 89 7.55 -0.48 4.91
N ALA A 90 6.75 0.57 4.95
CA ALA A 90 5.54 0.70 4.14
C ALA A 90 5.73 1.79 3.10
N GLY A 91 5.41 1.47 1.84
CA GLY A 91 5.32 2.44 0.77
C GLY A 91 3.86 2.62 0.38
N THR A 92 3.29 3.82 0.60
CA THR A 92 1.90 4.13 0.26
C THR A 92 1.85 5.14 -0.87
N LEU A 93 1.03 4.87 -1.88
CA LEU A 93 0.80 5.78 -3.00
C LEU A 93 -0.15 6.90 -2.56
N LEU A 94 0.37 8.09 -2.33
CA LEU A 94 -0.45 9.24 -1.92
C LEU A 94 -1.21 9.84 -3.10
N TRP A 95 -0.56 9.92 -4.25
CA TRP A 95 -1.10 10.37 -5.53
C TRP A 95 -0.60 9.49 -6.67
N ARG A 96 -1.16 9.68 -7.85
CA ARG A 96 -0.82 8.88 -9.03
C ARG A 96 0.68 8.96 -9.32
N PRO A 97 1.39 7.82 -9.23
CA PRO A 97 2.81 7.80 -9.54
C PRO A 97 3.07 8.02 -11.04
N PRO A 98 4.22 8.59 -11.39
CA PRO A 98 4.62 8.76 -12.79
C PRO A 98 5.13 7.44 -13.38
N TRP A 99 4.25 6.45 -13.52
CA TRP A 99 4.62 5.12 -14.04
C TRP A 99 5.26 5.16 -15.42
N SER A 100 4.88 6.16 -16.25
CA SER A 100 5.49 6.35 -17.57
C SER A 100 7.01 6.58 -17.48
N MET A 101 7.45 7.41 -16.54
CA MET A 101 8.89 7.67 -16.31
C MET A 101 9.62 6.41 -15.84
N LEU A 102 9.00 5.62 -14.95
CA LEU A 102 9.59 4.37 -14.48
C LEU A 102 9.70 3.34 -15.63
N CYS A 103 8.63 3.18 -16.39
CA CYS A 103 8.59 2.24 -17.51
C CYS A 103 9.57 2.64 -18.62
N GLU A 104 9.69 3.93 -18.93
CA GLU A 104 10.66 4.45 -19.87
C GLU A 104 12.11 4.21 -19.40
N ALA A 105 12.41 4.54 -18.15
CA ALA A 105 13.75 4.35 -17.57
C ALA A 105 14.20 2.89 -17.53
N LEU A 106 13.26 1.94 -17.51
CA LEU A 106 13.52 0.50 -17.48
C LEU A 106 13.31 -0.19 -18.83
N ASP A 107 13.03 0.56 -19.89
CA ASP A 107 12.70 0.03 -21.23
C ASP A 107 11.52 -0.97 -21.19
N ARG A 108 10.50 -0.63 -20.41
CA ARG A 108 9.31 -1.46 -20.16
C ARG A 108 8.01 -0.71 -20.44
N SER A 109 7.97 0.07 -21.52
CA SER A 109 6.79 0.84 -21.93
C SER A 109 5.56 -0.04 -22.19
N ASP A 110 5.76 -1.31 -22.52
CA ASP A 110 4.74 -2.37 -22.65
C ASP A 110 3.96 -2.64 -21.35
N ALA A 111 4.57 -2.36 -20.20
CA ALA A 111 4.00 -2.63 -18.87
C ALA A 111 3.22 -1.44 -18.27
N LEU A 112 3.22 -0.28 -18.90
CA LEU A 112 2.63 0.95 -18.35
C LEU A 112 1.15 0.79 -18.00
N GLU A 113 0.36 0.25 -18.93
CA GLU A 113 -1.08 0.05 -18.73
C GLU A 113 -1.35 -0.93 -17.58
N ALA A 114 -0.63 -2.04 -17.58
CA ALA A 114 -0.75 -3.05 -16.52
C ALA A 114 -0.39 -2.49 -15.14
N LEU A 115 0.70 -1.73 -15.03
CA LEU A 115 1.13 -1.14 -13.77
C LEU A 115 0.13 -0.10 -13.27
N ALA A 116 -0.38 0.75 -14.16
CA ALA A 116 -1.40 1.75 -13.83
C ALA A 116 -2.73 1.10 -13.40
N ALA A 117 -3.15 0.02 -14.07
CA ALA A 117 -4.39 -0.68 -13.76
C ALA A 117 -4.33 -1.49 -12.44
N ARG A 118 -3.14 -1.97 -12.06
CA ARG A 118 -2.91 -2.76 -10.85
C ARG A 118 -2.74 -1.93 -9.59
N THR A 119 -2.65 -0.60 -9.71
CA THR A 119 -2.37 0.31 -8.59
C THR A 119 -3.49 1.32 -8.40
N ILE A 120 -3.61 1.82 -7.17
CA ILE A 120 -4.50 2.91 -6.78
C ILE A 120 -3.76 3.81 -5.81
N ASP A 121 -4.09 5.07 -5.77
CA ASP A 121 -3.52 6.05 -4.84
C ASP A 121 -4.58 6.64 -3.91
N CYS A 122 -4.13 7.22 -2.80
CA CYS A 122 -5.02 7.81 -1.79
C CYS A 122 -5.89 8.92 -2.36
N GLU A 123 -5.31 9.78 -3.22
CA GLU A 123 -6.05 10.88 -3.84
C GLU A 123 -7.20 10.36 -4.69
N SER A 124 -6.94 9.38 -5.56
CA SER A 124 -7.97 8.79 -6.42
C SER A 124 -9.14 8.20 -5.63
N ILE A 125 -8.87 7.56 -4.48
CA ILE A 125 -9.91 7.03 -3.60
C ILE A 125 -10.72 8.18 -2.99
N ARG A 126 -10.07 9.19 -2.42
CA ARG A 126 -10.71 10.34 -1.78
C ARG A 126 -11.50 11.18 -2.79
N GLU A 127 -10.95 11.42 -3.97
CA GLU A 127 -11.62 12.17 -5.04
C GLU A 127 -12.88 11.45 -5.54
N SER A 128 -12.86 10.12 -5.62
CA SER A 128 -14.07 9.35 -5.94
C SER A 128 -15.19 9.60 -4.93
N ILE A 129 -14.88 9.63 -3.62
CA ILE A 129 -15.83 9.91 -2.56
C ILE A 129 -16.33 11.38 -2.64
N ARG A 130 -15.40 12.33 -2.81
CA ARG A 130 -15.73 13.76 -2.96
C ARG A 130 -16.66 14.00 -4.14
N LYS A 131 -16.34 13.42 -5.29
CA LYS A 131 -17.16 13.52 -6.49
C LYS A 131 -18.56 12.98 -6.29
N SER A 132 -18.68 11.82 -5.63
CA SER A 132 -19.99 11.23 -5.30
C SER A 132 -20.82 12.10 -4.35
N ALA A 133 -20.16 12.87 -3.50
CA ALA A 133 -20.78 13.83 -2.58
C ALA A 133 -20.98 15.25 -3.17
N GLY A 134 -20.61 15.46 -4.45
CA GLY A 134 -20.77 16.75 -5.13
C GLY A 134 -19.72 17.81 -4.79
N PHE A 135 -18.59 17.43 -4.18
CA PHE A 135 -17.50 18.36 -3.86
C PHE A 135 -16.53 18.53 -5.01
N ALA A 136 -15.90 19.71 -5.08
CA ALA A 136 -14.82 19.99 -6.02
C ALA A 136 -13.55 19.15 -5.71
N PRO A 137 -12.67 18.91 -6.69
CA PRO A 137 -11.37 18.28 -6.49
C PRO A 137 -10.52 18.99 -5.43
N SER A 138 -9.61 18.23 -4.79
CA SER A 138 -8.70 18.78 -3.79
C SER A 138 -7.74 19.81 -4.42
N SER A 139 -7.51 20.92 -3.73
CA SER A 139 -6.46 21.88 -4.08
C SER A 139 -5.06 21.30 -3.75
N GLU A 140 -4.01 21.91 -4.33
CA GLU A 140 -2.63 21.51 -4.04
C GLU A 140 -2.30 21.61 -2.55
N ARG A 141 -2.69 22.71 -1.91
CA ARG A 141 -2.54 22.87 -0.45
C ARG A 141 -3.23 21.76 0.35
N GLN A 142 -4.45 21.37 -0.05
CA GLN A 142 -5.16 20.26 0.64
C GLN A 142 -4.45 18.91 0.46
N ARG A 143 -3.72 18.72 -0.62
CA ARG A 143 -2.87 17.53 -0.82
C ARG A 143 -1.65 17.55 0.09
N GLU A 144 -0.96 18.70 0.18
CA GLU A 144 0.21 18.87 1.07
C GLU A 144 -0.18 18.69 2.53
N ASP A 145 -1.26 19.34 2.96
CA ASP A 145 -1.81 19.18 4.31
C ASP A 145 -2.15 17.70 4.59
N PHE A 146 -2.82 17.02 3.65
CA PHE A 146 -3.13 15.60 3.79
C PHE A 146 -1.89 14.72 3.96
N ALA A 147 -0.84 14.96 3.18
CA ALA A 147 0.40 14.16 3.28
C ALA A 147 1.09 14.37 4.62
N SER A 148 1.15 15.62 5.08
CA SER A 148 1.76 15.99 6.36
C SER A 148 0.98 15.40 7.55
N ASP A 149 -0.34 15.56 7.55
CA ASP A 149 -1.21 15.07 8.62
C ASP A 149 -1.23 13.54 8.69
N LEU A 150 -1.23 12.87 7.52
CA LEU A 150 -1.14 11.42 7.45
C LEU A 150 0.19 10.89 8.02
N ALA A 151 1.31 11.53 7.67
CA ALA A 151 2.61 11.16 8.21
C ALA A 151 2.65 11.32 9.73
N ALA A 152 2.18 12.45 10.26
CA ALA A 152 2.11 12.70 11.70
C ALA A 152 1.20 11.68 12.42
N ALA A 153 0.08 11.30 11.81
CA ALA A 153 -0.82 10.31 12.39
C ALA A 153 -0.22 8.89 12.41
N ILE A 154 0.55 8.51 11.39
CA ILE A 154 1.28 7.24 11.37
C ILE A 154 2.35 7.23 12.48
N ASP A 155 3.13 8.30 12.60
CA ASP A 155 4.16 8.43 13.64
C ASP A 155 3.55 8.34 15.05
N ALA A 156 2.44 9.04 15.30
CA ALA A 156 1.73 8.99 16.58
C ALA A 156 1.19 7.58 16.88
N ALA A 157 0.64 6.90 15.86
CA ALA A 157 0.14 5.53 16.02
C ALA A 157 1.28 4.53 16.32
N LEU A 158 2.45 4.71 15.71
CA LEU A 158 3.64 3.90 15.99
C LEU A 158 4.16 4.16 17.41
N ALA A 159 4.28 5.42 17.82
CA ALA A 159 4.74 5.79 19.16
C ALA A 159 3.85 5.17 20.25
N SER A 160 2.52 5.24 20.09
CA SER A 160 1.57 4.69 21.07
C SER A 160 1.71 3.18 21.28
N VAL A 161 2.15 2.43 20.27
CA VAL A 161 2.40 0.99 20.37
C VAL A 161 3.71 0.70 21.08
N LEU A 162 4.74 1.53 20.86
CA LEU A 162 6.05 1.36 21.49
C LEU A 162 6.04 1.74 22.98
N GLU A 163 5.16 2.65 23.40
CA GLU A 163 5.00 3.09 24.79
C GLU A 163 4.08 2.18 25.61
N GLY A 164 3.19 1.43 24.95
CA GLY A 164 2.19 0.55 25.59
C GLY A 164 2.61 -0.91 25.74
N GLY A 165 3.80 -1.29 25.30
CA GLY A 165 4.40 -2.62 25.40
C GLY A 165 5.49 -2.68 26.44
#